data_5083e884c50b0065fdb171b67659762b
#
_entry.id   5083e884c50b0065fdb171b67659762b
#
_cell.length_a   1.000
_cell.length_b   1.000
_cell.length_c   1.000
_cell.angle_alpha   90.00
_cell.angle_beta   90.00
_cell.angle_gamma   90.00
#
_symmetry.space_group_name_H-M   'P 1'
#
loop_
_entity.id
_entity.type
_entity.pdbx_description
1 polymer ?
#
loop_
_entity_poly.entity_id
_entity_poly.type
_entity_poly.pdbx_seq_one_letter_code
_entity_poly.pdbx_strand_id
1 'polypeptide(L)'
;MTIDMQYFNVYYFCHLANESMGKIDYASTNAEFTERQFEGDYEDFPKTSVLREYCFWLIDRIFYEQANQISLDGEIADFDPIVWIHQAMLKYTGLVMPYPKISNFQDDYLDAYNDYIEHLDNYENEIYTKVIEAIAIEVEYILFQNRDFLMRFNEQQAAAFSDKPRARVYIPEWVKRAVLFRDKGCCVFCKKDLTGLYTLLENNEKQFDHIVPLHQGG
;
A
#
# COMPACT_ATOMS: atom_id res chain seq x y z
N MET A 1 10.57 -1.63 16.52
CA MET A 1 9.94 -2.84 15.98
C MET A 1 10.72 -3.24 14.75
N THR A 2 11.23 -4.45 14.68
CA THR A 2 11.96 -4.94 13.49
C THR A 2 10.93 -5.65 12.63
N ILE A 3 10.77 -5.23 11.37
CA ILE A 3 9.91 -5.93 10.42
C ILE A 3 10.76 -7.03 9.81
N ASP A 4 10.36 -8.29 10.03
CA ASP A 4 10.98 -9.45 9.40
C ASP A 4 10.28 -9.67 8.05
N MET A 5 10.86 -9.12 6.99
CA MET A 5 10.25 -9.14 5.66
C MET A 5 10.35 -10.54 5.06
N GLN A 6 9.23 -11.08 4.66
CA GLN A 6 9.12 -12.38 4.00
C GLN A 6 9.21 -12.30 2.48
N TYR A 7 9.01 -11.11 1.90
CA TYR A 7 9.11 -10.82 0.46
C TYR A 7 8.21 -11.71 -0.43
N PHE A 8 6.97 -11.95 0.00
CA PHE A 8 6.03 -12.70 -0.82
C PHE A 8 5.51 -11.84 -1.98
N ASN A 9 6.08 -12.03 -3.17
CA ASN A 9 5.71 -11.31 -4.40
C ASN A 9 5.62 -9.78 -4.26
N VAL A 10 6.31 -9.20 -3.26
CA VAL A 10 6.22 -7.78 -2.90
C VAL A 10 6.56 -6.86 -4.08
N TYR A 11 7.58 -7.24 -4.87
CA TYR A 11 7.98 -6.45 -6.04
C TYR A 11 6.93 -6.46 -7.16
N TYR A 12 6.16 -7.54 -7.30
CA TYR A 12 5.02 -7.60 -8.21
C TYR A 12 3.95 -6.57 -7.81
N PHE A 13 3.56 -6.55 -6.53
CA PHE A 13 2.61 -5.56 -6.03
C PHE A 13 3.13 -4.12 -6.09
N CYS A 14 4.42 -3.91 -5.81
CA CYS A 14 5.05 -2.59 -5.99
C CYS A 14 5.04 -2.14 -7.46
N HIS A 15 5.25 -3.06 -8.39
CA HIS A 15 5.18 -2.76 -9.81
C HIS A 15 3.78 -2.33 -10.21
N LEU A 16 2.74 -3.09 -9.84
CA LEU A 16 1.35 -2.75 -10.13
C LEU A 16 0.93 -1.43 -9.48
N ALA A 17 1.32 -1.18 -8.23
CA ALA A 17 1.09 0.10 -7.56
C ALA A 17 1.71 1.27 -8.34
N ASN A 18 2.94 1.09 -8.83
CA ASN A 18 3.64 2.12 -9.59
C ASN A 18 3.03 2.36 -10.98
N GLU A 19 2.58 1.29 -11.65
CA GLU A 19 1.87 1.36 -12.92
C GLU A 19 0.51 2.06 -12.78
N SER A 20 -0.23 1.78 -11.70
CA SER A 20 -1.54 2.38 -11.46
C SER A 20 -1.49 3.90 -11.29
N MET A 21 -0.36 4.44 -10.79
CA MET A 21 -0.17 5.90 -10.64
C MET A 21 0.10 6.63 -11.96
N GLY A 22 0.30 5.93 -13.07
CA GLY A 22 0.69 6.54 -14.35
C GLY A 22 -0.27 6.29 -15.52
N LYS A 23 -1.22 5.37 -15.37
CA LYS A 23 -2.09 4.96 -16.50
C LYS A 23 -3.53 5.43 -16.29
N ILE A 24 -4.11 5.94 -17.38
CA ILE A 24 -5.52 6.38 -17.44
C ILE A 24 -6.46 5.20 -17.14
N ASP A 25 -6.10 3.99 -17.52
CA ASP A 25 -6.91 2.78 -17.32
C ASP A 25 -7.14 2.46 -15.84
N TYR A 26 -6.24 2.88 -14.95
CA TYR A 26 -6.37 2.73 -13.49
C TYR A 26 -6.99 3.96 -12.80
N ALA A 27 -7.38 4.99 -13.54
CA ALA A 27 -7.95 6.21 -12.96
C ALA A 27 -9.25 5.91 -12.21
N SER A 28 -10.11 5.03 -12.74
CA SER A 28 -11.36 4.60 -12.07
C SER A 28 -11.09 3.80 -10.80
N THR A 29 -10.10 2.90 -10.83
CA THR A 29 -9.69 2.09 -9.68
C THR A 29 -9.14 2.96 -8.56
N ASN A 30 -8.26 3.91 -8.90
CA ASN A 30 -7.72 4.84 -7.91
C ASN A 30 -8.77 5.83 -7.38
N ALA A 31 -9.75 6.20 -8.20
CA ALA A 31 -10.89 7.02 -7.78
C ALA A 31 -11.75 6.26 -6.74
N GLU A 32 -12.00 4.97 -6.94
CA GLU A 32 -12.73 4.14 -5.97
C GLU A 32 -12.05 4.12 -4.60
N PHE A 33 -10.72 3.94 -4.56
CA PHE A 33 -9.97 4.02 -3.31
C PHE A 33 -10.12 5.40 -2.65
N THR A 34 -9.94 6.45 -3.45
CA THR A 34 -10.01 7.83 -2.95
C THR A 34 -11.41 8.17 -2.43
N GLU A 35 -12.49 7.76 -3.13
CA GLU A 35 -13.86 7.97 -2.69
C GLU A 35 -14.15 7.31 -1.34
N ARG A 36 -13.68 6.08 -1.12
CA ARG A 36 -13.80 5.38 0.18
C ARG A 36 -13.09 6.13 1.30
N GLN A 37 -11.96 6.77 1.01
CA GLN A 37 -11.22 7.57 1.99
C GLN A 37 -11.97 8.85 2.38
N PHE A 38 -12.81 9.42 1.50
CA PHE A 38 -13.58 10.64 1.79
C PHE A 38 -14.68 10.49 2.83
N GLU A 39 -15.14 9.28 3.06
CA GLU A 39 -16.23 9.02 4.01
C GLU A 39 -15.75 8.97 5.48
N GLY A 40 -14.44 9.02 5.74
CA GLY A 40 -13.84 8.96 7.06
C GLY A 40 -13.40 10.32 7.63
N ASP A 41 -13.40 10.44 8.96
CA ASP A 41 -12.74 11.54 9.67
C ASP A 41 -11.22 11.30 9.67
N TYR A 42 -10.47 12.21 9.06
CA TYR A 42 -9.02 12.12 9.01
C TYR A 42 -8.39 12.63 10.30
N GLU A 43 -7.71 11.74 10.99
CA GLU A 43 -6.77 12.11 12.05
C GLU A 43 -5.46 12.65 11.47
N ASP A 44 -4.89 13.67 12.09
CA ASP A 44 -3.53 14.09 11.78
C ASP A 44 -2.54 13.00 12.20
N PHE A 45 -1.76 12.48 11.26
CA PHE A 45 -0.76 11.43 11.49
C PHE A 45 -1.34 10.14 12.09
N PRO A 46 -2.26 9.47 11.40
CA PRO A 46 -2.87 8.24 11.88
C PRO A 46 -1.81 7.13 12.07
N LYS A 47 -2.13 6.12 12.89
CA LYS A 47 -1.25 4.97 13.11
C LYS A 47 -1.01 4.15 11.84
N THR A 48 -2.05 4.07 11.01
CA THR A 48 -1.98 3.45 9.68
C THR A 48 -1.91 4.56 8.65
N SER A 49 -0.91 4.54 7.81
CA SER A 49 -0.77 5.56 6.76
C SER A 49 -1.77 5.31 5.64
N VAL A 50 -2.22 6.37 4.96
CA VAL A 50 -3.07 6.26 3.75
C VAL A 50 -2.39 5.39 2.69
N LEU A 51 -1.05 5.43 2.61
CA LEU A 51 -0.30 4.56 1.71
C LEU A 51 -0.47 3.07 2.08
N ARG A 52 -0.46 2.71 3.37
CA ARG A 52 -0.69 1.32 3.80
C ARG A 52 -2.09 0.86 3.46
N GLU A 53 -3.09 1.69 3.72
CA GLU A 53 -4.49 1.41 3.38
C GLU A 53 -4.66 1.22 1.87
N TYR A 54 -4.00 2.05 1.07
CA TYR A 54 -3.94 1.88 -0.37
C TYR A 54 -3.28 0.56 -0.77
N CYS A 55 -2.14 0.20 -0.19
CA CYS A 55 -1.47 -1.06 -0.47
C CYS A 55 -2.36 -2.27 -0.13
N PHE A 56 -3.02 -2.24 1.02
CA PHE A 56 -3.97 -3.27 1.43
C PHE A 56 -5.09 -3.41 0.39
N TRP A 57 -5.77 -2.32 0.11
CA TRP A 57 -6.88 -2.29 -0.85
C TRP A 57 -6.45 -2.74 -2.25
N LEU A 58 -5.29 -2.29 -2.74
CA LEU A 58 -4.77 -2.67 -4.06
C LEU A 58 -4.48 -4.17 -4.14
N ILE A 59 -3.85 -4.75 -3.12
CA ILE A 59 -3.51 -6.18 -3.08
C ILE A 59 -4.80 -7.01 -3.07
N ASP A 60 -5.75 -6.67 -2.22
CA ASP A 60 -7.06 -7.32 -2.15
C ASP A 60 -7.78 -7.24 -3.50
N ARG A 61 -7.80 -6.07 -4.11
CA ARG A 61 -8.38 -5.85 -5.44
C ARG A 61 -7.72 -6.69 -6.53
N ILE A 62 -6.38 -6.79 -6.53
CA ILE A 62 -5.64 -7.60 -7.48
C ILE A 62 -6.03 -9.08 -7.36
N PHE A 63 -6.12 -9.62 -6.16
CA PHE A 63 -6.54 -11.00 -5.96
C PHE A 63 -7.97 -11.24 -6.48
N TYR A 64 -8.89 -10.34 -6.16
CA TYR A 64 -10.27 -10.41 -6.64
C TYR A 64 -10.36 -10.33 -8.17
N GLU A 65 -9.66 -9.39 -8.82
CA GLU A 65 -9.68 -9.23 -10.27
C GLU A 65 -9.12 -10.45 -10.99
N GLN A 66 -8.04 -11.06 -10.46
CA GLN A 66 -7.52 -12.29 -11.02
C GLN A 66 -8.49 -13.47 -10.88
N ALA A 67 -9.19 -13.57 -9.74
CA ALA A 67 -10.21 -14.60 -9.54
C ALA A 67 -11.40 -14.41 -10.51
N ASN A 68 -11.85 -13.16 -10.67
CA ASN A 68 -12.92 -12.82 -11.59
C ASN A 68 -12.52 -13.11 -13.05
N GLN A 69 -11.29 -12.79 -13.44
CA GLN A 69 -10.79 -13.08 -14.80
C GLN A 69 -10.74 -14.57 -15.07
N ILE A 70 -10.26 -15.39 -14.12
CA ILE A 70 -10.26 -16.86 -14.25
C ILE A 70 -11.68 -17.38 -14.45
N SER A 71 -12.66 -16.85 -13.69
CA SER A 71 -14.05 -17.24 -13.84
C SER A 71 -14.63 -16.87 -15.21
N LEU A 72 -14.20 -15.77 -15.81
CA LEU A 72 -14.68 -15.35 -17.12
C LEU A 72 -14.02 -16.13 -18.27
N ASP A 73 -12.71 -16.31 -18.19
CA ASP A 73 -11.91 -16.85 -19.28
C ASP A 73 -11.69 -18.36 -19.18
N GLY A 74 -11.84 -18.94 -17.97
CA GLY A 74 -11.57 -20.36 -17.69
C GLY A 74 -10.06 -20.70 -17.64
N GLU A 75 -9.18 -19.71 -17.70
CA GLU A 75 -7.73 -19.86 -17.73
C GLU A 75 -7.04 -18.95 -16.73
N ILE A 76 -5.90 -19.40 -16.18
CA ILE A 76 -5.06 -18.60 -15.32
C ILE A 76 -4.15 -17.71 -16.20
N ALA A 77 -4.36 -16.40 -16.18
CA ALA A 77 -3.56 -15.46 -16.96
C ALA A 77 -2.18 -15.19 -16.32
N ASP A 78 -2.17 -14.56 -15.14
CA ASP A 78 -0.93 -14.17 -14.46
C ASP A 78 -0.59 -15.14 -13.32
N PHE A 79 -1.53 -15.35 -12.40
CA PHE A 79 -1.37 -16.26 -11.27
C PHE A 79 -2.71 -16.77 -10.77
N ASP A 80 -2.68 -17.87 -10.02
CA ASP A 80 -3.83 -18.41 -9.29
C ASP A 80 -3.93 -17.75 -7.92
N PRO A 81 -4.94 -16.90 -7.66
CA PRO A 81 -5.08 -16.18 -6.40
C PRO A 81 -5.26 -17.09 -5.18
N ILE A 82 -5.97 -18.22 -5.29
CA ILE A 82 -6.13 -19.17 -4.20
C ILE A 82 -4.79 -19.80 -3.83
N VAL A 83 -3.99 -20.17 -4.84
CA VAL A 83 -2.64 -20.72 -4.62
C VAL A 83 -1.73 -19.68 -3.96
N TRP A 84 -1.77 -18.44 -4.42
CA TRP A 84 -0.95 -17.38 -3.85
C TRP A 84 -1.34 -17.06 -2.42
N ILE A 85 -2.63 -16.96 -2.10
CA ILE A 85 -3.12 -16.74 -0.73
C ILE A 85 -2.66 -17.89 0.18
N HIS A 86 -2.78 -19.13 -0.29
CA HIS A 86 -2.31 -20.29 0.46
C HIS A 86 -0.81 -20.24 0.75
N GLN A 87 0.01 -19.90 -0.25
CA GLN A 87 1.46 -19.77 -0.10
C GLN A 87 1.83 -18.61 0.84
N ALA A 88 1.13 -17.47 0.73
CA ALA A 88 1.32 -16.33 1.60
C ALA A 88 0.95 -16.67 3.05
N MET A 89 -0.18 -17.34 3.25
CA MET A 89 -0.63 -17.81 4.56
C MET A 89 0.43 -18.69 5.22
N LEU A 90 0.94 -19.70 4.50
CA LEU A 90 2.02 -20.55 5.00
C LEU A 90 3.25 -19.73 5.40
N LYS A 91 3.62 -18.75 4.58
CA LYS A 91 4.82 -17.93 4.75
C LYS A 91 4.71 -16.96 5.93
N TYR A 92 3.58 -16.29 6.10
CA TYR A 92 3.39 -15.28 7.13
C TYR A 92 2.86 -15.81 8.46
N THR A 93 2.08 -16.89 8.43
CA THR A 93 1.44 -17.44 9.65
C THR A 93 1.92 -18.84 10.03
N GLY A 94 2.56 -19.56 9.11
CA GLY A 94 2.91 -20.97 9.28
C GLY A 94 1.72 -21.93 9.22
N LEU A 95 0.52 -21.43 8.93
CA LEU A 95 -0.70 -22.24 8.85
C LEU A 95 -0.80 -22.91 7.48
N VAL A 96 -1.40 -24.10 7.48
CA VAL A 96 -1.74 -24.86 6.27
C VAL A 96 -3.21 -25.18 6.32
N MET A 97 -3.95 -24.67 5.34
CA MET A 97 -5.38 -24.95 5.19
C MET A 97 -5.60 -25.80 3.93
N PRO A 98 -6.65 -26.65 3.89
CA PRO A 98 -6.94 -27.40 2.69
C PRO A 98 -7.38 -26.45 1.56
N TYR A 99 -6.95 -26.78 0.34
CA TYR A 99 -7.43 -26.08 -0.86
C TYR A 99 -8.93 -26.33 -1.06
N PRO A 100 -9.68 -25.32 -1.53
CA PRO A 100 -11.05 -25.53 -1.96
C PRO A 100 -11.11 -26.50 -3.14
N LYS A 101 -12.16 -27.28 -3.22
CA LYS A 101 -12.42 -28.17 -4.37
C LYS A 101 -13.13 -27.38 -5.45
N ILE A 102 -12.48 -27.17 -6.57
CA ILE A 102 -13.06 -26.48 -7.72
C ILE A 102 -13.35 -27.54 -8.79
N SER A 103 -14.64 -27.71 -9.11
CA SER A 103 -15.09 -28.74 -10.08
C SER A 103 -15.02 -28.23 -11.51
N ASN A 104 -15.31 -26.94 -11.73
CA ASN A 104 -15.24 -26.27 -13.01
C ASN A 104 -14.60 -24.88 -12.80
N PHE A 105 -13.44 -24.67 -13.39
CA PHE A 105 -12.68 -23.42 -13.23
C PHE A 105 -13.44 -22.20 -13.76
N GLN A 106 -14.16 -22.34 -14.86
CA GLN A 106 -14.85 -21.21 -15.45
C GLN A 106 -16.11 -20.80 -14.68
N ASP A 107 -16.91 -21.76 -14.23
CA ASP A 107 -18.20 -21.43 -13.62
C ASP A 107 -18.11 -21.26 -12.09
N ASP A 108 -17.18 -21.99 -11.44
CA ASP A 108 -17.16 -22.14 -9.98
C ASP A 108 -15.97 -21.40 -9.31
N TYR A 109 -15.02 -20.82 -10.07
CA TYR A 109 -13.78 -20.32 -9.49
C TYR A 109 -13.97 -19.11 -8.59
N LEU A 110 -14.75 -18.12 -9.03
CA LEU A 110 -14.99 -16.90 -8.24
C LEU A 110 -15.76 -17.22 -6.96
N ASP A 111 -16.74 -18.10 -7.04
CA ASP A 111 -17.50 -18.53 -5.86
C ASP A 111 -16.59 -19.29 -4.89
N ALA A 112 -15.76 -20.21 -5.39
CA ALA A 112 -14.79 -20.95 -4.58
C ALA A 112 -13.73 -20.03 -3.95
N TYR A 113 -13.32 -18.97 -4.65
CA TYR A 113 -12.44 -17.93 -4.12
C TYR A 113 -13.11 -17.18 -2.97
N ASN A 114 -14.33 -16.68 -3.18
CA ASN A 114 -15.09 -15.95 -2.17
C ASN A 114 -15.34 -16.81 -0.93
N ASP A 115 -15.81 -18.04 -1.11
CA ASP A 115 -16.02 -19.00 -0.03
C ASP A 115 -14.72 -19.29 0.76
N TYR A 116 -13.60 -19.37 0.05
CA TYR A 116 -12.29 -19.61 0.68
C TYR A 116 -11.85 -18.42 1.53
N ILE A 117 -11.99 -17.20 1.02
CA ILE A 117 -11.68 -15.98 1.78
C ILE A 117 -12.59 -15.87 3.02
N GLU A 118 -13.89 -16.06 2.83
CA GLU A 118 -14.86 -16.04 3.93
C GLU A 118 -14.51 -17.10 4.98
N HIS A 119 -14.13 -18.30 4.58
CA HIS A 119 -13.69 -19.34 5.50
C HIS A 119 -12.43 -18.96 6.28
N LEU A 120 -11.46 -18.27 5.67
CA LEU A 120 -10.24 -17.84 6.31
C LEU A 120 -10.49 -16.73 7.36
N ASP A 121 -11.48 -15.88 7.14
CA ASP A 121 -11.78 -14.74 8.03
C ASP A 121 -12.91 -14.98 9.04
N ASN A 122 -13.79 -16.00 8.81
CA ASN A 122 -14.97 -16.27 9.66
C ASN A 122 -14.67 -16.86 11.05
N TYR A 123 -13.45 -17.25 11.37
CA TYR A 123 -13.13 -17.90 12.64
C TYR A 123 -12.28 -17.01 13.55
N GLU A 124 -12.79 -15.87 14.02
CA GLU A 124 -12.10 -14.97 14.98
C GLU A 124 -10.59 -14.70 14.67
N ASN A 125 -10.06 -15.33 13.65
CA ASN A 125 -8.64 -15.31 13.32
C ASN A 125 -8.28 -14.28 12.25
N GLU A 126 -9.21 -13.85 11.41
CA GLU A 126 -8.98 -12.88 10.34
C GLU A 126 -7.70 -13.23 9.54
N ILE A 127 -7.57 -14.50 9.14
CA ILE A 127 -6.32 -15.03 8.58
C ILE A 127 -6.00 -14.34 7.24
N TYR A 128 -7.00 -14.23 6.36
CA TYR A 128 -6.84 -13.56 5.07
C TYR A 128 -6.45 -12.10 5.27
N THR A 129 -7.23 -11.37 6.07
CA THR A 129 -6.98 -9.96 6.40
C THR A 129 -5.55 -9.76 6.94
N LYS A 130 -5.10 -10.59 7.88
CA LYS A 130 -3.75 -10.51 8.45
C LYS A 130 -2.65 -10.80 7.43
N VAL A 131 -2.89 -11.72 6.50
CA VAL A 131 -1.93 -12.03 5.43
C VAL A 131 -1.80 -10.86 4.46
N ILE A 132 -2.93 -10.29 4.01
CA ILE A 132 -2.93 -9.12 3.12
C ILE A 132 -2.29 -7.92 3.82
N GLU A 133 -2.59 -7.70 5.10
CA GLU A 133 -1.96 -6.63 5.90
C GLU A 133 -0.44 -6.81 6.00
N ALA A 134 0.04 -8.03 6.21
CA ALA A 134 1.48 -8.32 6.27
C ALA A 134 2.18 -8.02 4.94
N ILE A 135 1.58 -8.41 3.81
CA ILE A 135 2.09 -8.07 2.48
C ILE A 135 2.05 -6.55 2.26
N ALA A 136 0.95 -5.89 2.65
CA ALA A 136 0.78 -4.43 2.49
C ALA A 136 1.84 -3.63 3.26
N ILE A 137 2.22 -4.09 4.47
CA ILE A 137 3.31 -3.48 5.26
C ILE A 137 4.64 -3.54 4.50
N GLU A 138 4.94 -4.67 3.88
CA GLU A 138 6.18 -4.84 3.11
C GLU A 138 6.17 -4.01 1.81
N VAL A 139 5.04 -3.97 1.11
CA VAL A 139 4.84 -3.14 -0.09
C VAL A 139 4.96 -1.66 0.25
N GLU A 140 4.27 -1.21 1.31
CA GLU A 140 4.40 0.17 1.83
C GLU A 140 5.86 0.52 2.11
N TYR A 141 6.59 -0.37 2.81
CA TYR A 141 7.98 -0.11 3.16
C TYR A 141 8.86 0.15 1.93
N ILE A 142 8.67 -0.60 0.85
CA ILE A 142 9.42 -0.42 -0.41
C ILE A 142 8.97 0.84 -1.13
N LEU A 143 7.65 1.05 -1.28
CA LEU A 143 7.10 2.21 -1.98
C LEU A 143 7.41 3.52 -1.24
N PHE A 144 7.45 3.51 0.09
CA PHE A 144 7.83 4.67 0.90
C PHE A 144 9.24 5.17 0.58
N GLN A 145 10.15 4.30 0.14
CA GLN A 145 11.50 4.67 -0.26
C GLN A 145 11.56 5.21 -1.71
N ASN A 146 10.53 4.96 -2.51
CA ASN A 146 10.43 5.47 -3.88
C ASN A 146 9.78 6.86 -3.88
N ARG A 147 10.63 7.90 -3.90
CA ARG A 147 10.17 9.29 -3.85
C ARG A 147 9.33 9.70 -5.05
N ASP A 148 9.63 9.17 -6.24
CA ASP A 148 8.87 9.48 -7.46
C ASP A 148 7.44 8.90 -7.38
N PHE A 149 7.32 7.68 -6.88
CA PHE A 149 6.02 7.09 -6.57
C PHE A 149 5.26 7.93 -5.54
N LEU A 150 5.91 8.28 -4.42
CA LEU A 150 5.27 9.08 -3.36
C LEU A 150 4.78 10.44 -3.87
N MET A 151 5.53 11.09 -4.76
CA MET A 151 5.12 12.36 -5.34
C MET A 151 3.81 12.19 -6.12
N ARG A 152 3.75 11.23 -7.05
CA ARG A 152 2.55 10.95 -7.84
C ARG A 152 1.37 10.51 -6.99
N PHE A 153 1.60 9.65 -6.00
CA PHE A 153 0.58 9.21 -5.05
C PHE A 153 -0.01 10.38 -4.26
N ASN A 154 0.84 11.23 -3.69
CA ASN A 154 0.37 12.39 -2.92
C ASN A 154 -0.33 13.44 -3.80
N GLU A 155 0.14 13.67 -5.03
CA GLU A 155 -0.53 14.56 -5.98
C GLU A 155 -1.94 14.04 -6.32
N GLN A 156 -2.09 12.74 -6.52
CA GLN A 156 -3.39 12.13 -6.78
C GLN A 156 -4.32 12.23 -5.57
N GLN A 157 -3.84 11.95 -4.37
CA GLN A 157 -4.63 12.11 -3.16
C GLN A 157 -5.00 13.58 -2.93
N ALA A 158 -4.06 14.50 -3.09
CA ALA A 158 -4.30 15.93 -2.93
C ALA A 158 -5.35 16.50 -3.91
N ALA A 159 -5.37 16.01 -5.15
CA ALA A 159 -6.36 16.44 -6.14
C ALA A 159 -7.80 16.14 -5.68
N ALA A 160 -7.99 15.07 -4.96
CA ALA A 160 -9.28 14.70 -4.39
C ALA A 160 -9.67 15.56 -3.17
N PHE A 161 -8.69 16.15 -2.48
CA PHE A 161 -8.90 17.02 -1.31
C PHE A 161 -8.78 18.52 -1.59
N SER A 162 -8.65 18.92 -2.86
CA SER A 162 -8.35 20.29 -3.27
C SER A 162 -9.34 21.34 -2.74
N ASP A 163 -10.59 20.95 -2.46
CA ASP A 163 -11.61 21.85 -1.94
C ASP A 163 -11.54 22.10 -0.42
N LYS A 164 -10.62 21.44 0.29
CA LYS A 164 -10.43 21.55 1.73
C LYS A 164 -8.98 21.93 2.05
N PRO A 165 -8.60 23.22 1.95
CA PRO A 165 -7.25 23.64 2.32
C PRO A 165 -6.98 23.31 3.79
N ARG A 166 -5.88 22.62 4.05
CA ARG A 166 -5.49 22.21 5.39
C ARG A 166 -4.67 23.29 6.10
N ALA A 167 -4.92 23.46 7.37
CA ALA A 167 -4.05 24.27 8.23
C ALA A 167 -2.71 23.55 8.45
N ARG A 168 -1.65 24.33 8.68
CA ARG A 168 -0.35 23.76 9.03
C ARG A 168 -0.43 23.08 10.39
N VAL A 169 -0.12 21.78 10.43
CA VAL A 169 -0.08 20.97 11.66
C VAL A 169 1.36 20.77 12.12
N TYR A 170 1.53 20.52 13.42
CA TYR A 170 2.82 20.13 13.97
C TYR A 170 3.25 18.77 13.43
N ILE A 171 4.42 18.69 12.82
CA ILE A 171 4.98 17.44 12.33
C ILE A 171 5.66 16.69 13.49
N PRO A 172 5.16 15.50 13.89
CA PRO A 172 5.77 14.73 14.96
C PRO A 172 7.22 14.32 14.67
N GLU A 173 8.02 14.16 15.72
CA GLU A 173 9.44 13.79 15.59
C GLU A 173 9.66 12.43 14.91
N TRP A 174 8.75 11.48 15.10
CA TRP A 174 8.86 10.19 14.43
C TRP A 174 8.69 10.31 12.90
N VAL A 175 7.81 11.20 12.43
CA VAL A 175 7.65 11.50 10.99
C VAL A 175 8.93 12.12 10.41
N LYS A 176 9.50 13.10 11.12
CA LYS A 176 10.77 13.73 10.72
C LYS A 176 11.89 12.70 10.62
N ARG A 177 11.96 11.77 11.58
CA ARG A 177 12.95 10.66 11.55
C ARG A 177 12.71 9.73 10.37
N ALA A 178 11.46 9.35 10.08
CA ALA A 178 11.12 8.51 8.94
C ALA A 178 11.55 9.16 7.61
N VAL A 179 11.27 10.46 7.44
CA VAL A 179 11.68 11.22 6.26
C VAL A 179 13.21 11.28 6.14
N LEU A 180 13.92 11.60 7.24
CA LEU A 180 15.38 11.61 7.23
C LEU A 180 15.98 10.25 6.89
N PHE A 181 15.39 9.17 7.40
CA PHE A 181 15.82 7.82 7.07
C PHE A 181 15.59 7.50 5.60
N ARG A 182 14.40 7.81 5.05
CA ARG A 182 14.06 7.63 3.64
C ARG A 182 15.06 8.35 2.73
N ASP A 183 15.34 9.62 3.05
CA ASP A 183 16.21 10.49 2.25
C ASP A 183 17.70 10.33 2.61
N LYS A 184 18.04 9.27 3.39
CA LYS A 184 19.41 8.92 3.80
C LYS A 184 20.14 10.06 4.52
N GLY A 185 19.41 10.87 5.26
CA GLY A 185 19.95 12.03 5.98
C GLY A 185 20.42 13.18 5.08
N CYS A 186 20.05 13.19 3.80
CA CYS A 186 20.49 14.20 2.84
C CYS A 186 19.34 15.08 2.37
N CYS A 187 19.66 16.31 1.97
CA CYS A 187 18.72 17.18 1.28
C CYS A 187 18.34 16.56 -0.07
N VAL A 188 17.02 16.48 -0.35
CA VAL A 188 16.52 15.90 -1.60
C VAL A 188 16.91 16.67 -2.85
N PHE A 189 17.15 17.97 -2.74
CA PHE A 189 17.52 18.85 -3.85
C PHE A 189 19.04 18.92 -4.07
N CYS A 190 19.78 19.37 -3.06
CA CYS A 190 21.22 19.62 -3.20
C CYS A 190 22.11 18.47 -2.70
N LYS A 191 21.52 17.41 -2.15
CA LYS A 191 22.20 16.23 -1.60
C LYS A 191 23.15 16.52 -0.43
N LYS A 192 23.07 17.72 0.16
CA LYS A 192 23.85 18.09 1.34
C LYS A 192 23.47 17.18 2.51
N ASP A 193 24.45 16.72 3.28
CA ASP A 193 24.24 15.95 4.50
C ASP A 193 23.53 16.80 5.58
N LEU A 194 22.42 16.28 6.10
CA LEU A 194 21.60 16.89 7.16
C LEU A 194 21.73 16.17 8.50
N THR A 195 22.59 15.14 8.60
CA THR A 195 22.70 14.32 9.82
C THR A 195 23.40 15.06 10.98
N GLY A 196 24.07 16.16 10.70
CA GLY A 196 24.70 17.01 11.72
C GLY A 196 26.18 16.76 11.91
N LEU A 197 26.78 15.74 11.30
CA LEU A 197 28.21 15.48 11.42
C LEU A 197 29.03 16.63 10.82
N TYR A 198 28.51 17.26 9.76
CA TYR A 198 29.12 18.39 9.05
C TYR A 198 28.35 19.71 9.23
N THR A 199 27.17 19.70 9.87
CA THR A 199 26.34 20.89 10.06
C THR A 199 26.66 21.67 11.33
N LEU A 200 27.60 21.23 12.14
CA LEU A 200 28.08 21.96 13.35
C LEU A 200 28.64 23.34 13.07
N LEU A 201 28.92 23.65 11.80
CA LEU A 201 29.51 24.93 11.36
C LEU A 201 28.52 25.89 10.69
N GLU A 202 27.29 25.44 10.42
CA GLU A 202 26.29 26.28 9.76
C GLU A 202 24.96 26.21 10.55
N ASN A 203 24.38 27.38 10.87
CA ASN A 203 23.05 27.51 11.49
C ASN A 203 21.92 27.11 10.52
N ASN A 204 22.03 25.95 9.89
CA ASN A 204 21.02 25.44 8.96
C ASN A 204 20.03 24.58 9.74
N GLU A 205 18.91 25.15 10.09
CA GLU A 205 17.76 24.40 10.61
C GLU A 205 17.26 23.42 9.54
N LYS A 206 17.05 22.16 9.95
CA LYS A 206 16.44 21.16 9.08
C LYS A 206 15.03 21.61 8.74
N GLN A 207 14.77 21.79 7.44
CA GLN A 207 13.42 22.12 6.98
C GLN A 207 12.75 20.85 6.44
N PHE A 208 11.55 20.62 6.99
CA PHE A 208 10.65 19.57 6.50
C PHE A 208 9.49 20.25 5.78
N ASP A 209 9.26 19.85 4.56
CA ASP A 209 8.19 20.39 3.74
C ASP A 209 7.29 19.27 3.23
N HIS A 210 6.04 19.61 2.94
CA HIS A 210 5.09 18.69 2.36
C HIS A 210 5.47 18.40 0.91
N ILE A 211 5.23 17.16 0.44
CA ILE A 211 5.47 16.78 -0.96
C ILE A 211 4.53 17.58 -1.86
N VAL A 212 3.26 17.70 -1.45
CA VAL A 212 2.27 18.57 -2.08
C VAL A 212 2.00 19.75 -1.15
N PRO A 213 1.99 20.99 -1.64
CA PRO A 213 1.69 22.17 -0.82
C PRO A 213 0.32 22.09 -0.13
N LEU A 214 0.23 22.52 1.13
CA LEU A 214 -1.01 22.48 1.94
C LEU A 214 -2.21 23.16 1.26
N HIS A 215 -1.98 24.27 0.53
CA HIS A 215 -3.04 24.97 -0.20
C HIS A 215 -3.54 24.21 -1.45
N GLN A 216 -2.86 23.13 -1.83
CA GLN A 216 -3.22 22.20 -2.91
C GLN A 216 -3.73 20.84 -2.36
N GLY A 217 -4.05 20.76 -1.06
CA GLY A 217 -4.58 19.56 -0.44
C GLY A 217 -3.51 18.61 0.13
N GLY A 218 -2.23 19.05 0.21
CA GLY A 218 -1.11 18.27 0.76
C GLY A 218 -1.11 18.16 2.29
#